data_0832fd32945d82bc6f27f817320dd7ef
#
_entry.id   0832fd32945d82bc6f27f817320dd7ef
#
_cell.length_a   1.000
_cell.length_b   1.000
_cell.length_c   1.000
_cell.angle_alpha   90.00
_cell.angle_beta   90.00
_cell.angle_gamma   90.00
#
_symmetry.space_group_name_H-M   'P 1'
#
loop_
_entity.id
_entity.type
_entity.pdbx_description
1 polymer ?
#
loop_
_entity_poly.entity_id
_entity_poly.type
_entity_poly.pdbx_seq_one_letter_code
_entity_poly.pdbx_strand_id
1 'polypeptide(L)'
;MKRILIVEDNEKNLKLVRDILQAKGFETMEAVTAEEGLALVKLHRFDLVLMDIQLPGMNGIEALACLRADEATRDIPVVAVTASVTMQDQSQITRAGFDAFISKPISVKEFVETVSAFVGKPA
;
A
#
# COMPACT_ATOMS: atom_id res chain seq x y z
N MET A 1 -6.75 17.09 2.63
CA MET A 1 -5.46 16.38 2.69
C MET A 1 -5.69 14.92 2.33
N LYS A 2 -4.88 14.38 1.45
CA LYS A 2 -4.99 12.96 1.07
C LYS A 2 -4.46 12.08 2.19
N ARG A 3 -5.18 10.99 2.46
CA ARG A 3 -4.83 10.03 3.51
C ARG A 3 -4.38 8.71 2.90
N ILE A 4 -3.24 8.21 3.35
CA ILE A 4 -2.64 6.97 2.82
C ILE A 4 -2.46 5.98 3.98
N LEU A 5 -2.94 4.75 3.77
CA LEU A 5 -2.72 3.65 4.70
C LEU A 5 -1.46 2.90 4.30
N ILE A 6 -0.57 2.68 5.27
CA ILE A 6 0.65 1.92 5.08
C ILE A 6 0.52 0.62 5.85
N VAL A 7 0.54 -0.52 5.15
CA VAL A 7 0.51 -1.84 5.79
C VAL A 7 1.87 -2.50 5.57
N GLU A 8 2.69 -2.51 6.62
CA GLU A 8 4.08 -2.94 6.57
C GLU A 8 4.52 -3.41 7.95
N ASP A 9 5.09 -4.60 8.04
CA ASP A 9 5.55 -5.16 9.32
C ASP A 9 7.00 -4.81 9.67
N ASN A 10 7.79 -4.36 8.70
CA ASN A 10 9.19 -3.97 8.94
C ASN A 10 9.25 -2.51 9.37
N GLU A 11 9.70 -2.26 10.60
CA GLU A 11 9.73 -0.92 11.17
C GLU A 11 10.57 0.08 10.36
N LYS A 12 11.67 -0.37 9.79
CA LYS A 12 12.55 0.52 9.01
C LYS A 12 11.86 0.98 7.72
N ASN A 13 11.19 0.05 7.04
CA ASN A 13 10.45 0.38 5.82
C ASN A 13 9.24 1.25 6.15
N LEU A 14 8.53 0.92 7.22
CA LEU A 14 7.38 1.70 7.67
C LEU A 14 7.77 3.15 7.97
N LYS A 15 8.85 3.34 8.71
CA LYS A 15 9.35 4.67 9.04
C LYS A 15 9.76 5.44 7.78
N LEU A 16 10.48 4.79 6.87
CA LEU A 16 10.92 5.41 5.62
C LEU A 16 9.73 5.90 4.80
N VAL A 17 8.76 5.03 4.59
CA VAL A 17 7.58 5.35 3.80
C VAL A 17 6.78 6.48 4.46
N ARG A 18 6.55 6.38 5.76
CA ARG A 18 5.83 7.40 6.52
C ARG A 18 6.52 8.76 6.41
N ASP A 19 7.84 8.79 6.63
CA ASP A 19 8.60 10.04 6.63
C ASP A 19 8.55 10.70 5.24
N ILE A 20 8.67 9.91 4.17
CA ILE A 20 8.57 10.42 2.81
C ILE A 20 7.19 11.03 2.56
N LEU A 21 6.14 10.31 2.91
CA LEU A 21 4.78 10.77 2.66
C LEU A 21 4.41 12.00 3.47
N GLN A 22 4.78 12.02 4.75
CA GLN A 22 4.50 13.18 5.60
C GLN A 22 5.28 14.41 5.15
N ALA A 23 6.52 14.23 4.68
CA ALA A 23 7.31 15.34 4.14
C ALA A 23 6.66 15.92 2.87
N LYS A 24 5.88 15.13 2.15
CA LYS A 24 5.17 15.56 0.94
C LYS A 24 3.77 16.12 1.24
N GLY A 25 3.37 16.17 2.51
CA GLY A 25 2.08 16.74 2.89
C GLY A 25 0.92 15.77 2.95
N PHE A 26 1.18 14.46 2.87
CA PHE A 26 0.12 13.46 3.00
C PHE A 26 -0.12 13.11 4.47
N GLU A 27 -1.38 12.79 4.79
CA GLU A 27 -1.73 12.20 6.08
C GLU A 27 -1.52 10.69 5.99
N THR A 28 -0.95 10.07 7.03
CA THR A 28 -0.68 8.64 7.03
C THR A 28 -1.28 7.95 8.24
N MET A 29 -1.71 6.70 8.02
CA MET A 29 -2.03 5.77 9.11
C MET A 29 -1.26 4.49 8.85
N GLU A 30 -0.96 3.74 9.90
CA GLU A 30 -0.08 2.59 9.83
C GLU A 30 -0.73 1.34 10.40
N ALA A 31 -0.44 0.20 9.77
CA ALA A 31 -0.82 -1.12 10.26
C ALA A 31 0.38 -2.03 10.08
N VAL A 32 0.62 -2.92 11.03
CA VAL A 32 1.72 -3.88 10.97
C VAL A 32 1.28 -5.26 10.53
N THR A 33 -0.03 -5.47 10.41
CA THR A 33 -0.63 -6.71 9.88
C THR A 33 -1.72 -6.35 8.88
N ALA A 34 -2.04 -7.31 8.00
CA ALA A 34 -3.13 -7.11 7.04
C ALA A 34 -4.48 -6.98 7.76
N GLU A 35 -4.70 -7.77 8.81
CA GLU A 35 -5.93 -7.72 9.60
C GLU A 35 -6.15 -6.34 10.22
N GLU A 36 -5.09 -5.76 10.78
CA GLU A 36 -5.14 -4.41 11.33
C GLU A 36 -5.45 -3.38 10.25
N GLY A 37 -4.83 -3.52 9.07
CA GLY A 37 -5.10 -2.65 7.92
C GLY A 37 -6.54 -2.73 7.46
N LEU A 38 -7.10 -3.94 7.38
CA LEU A 38 -8.50 -4.13 7.00
C LEU A 38 -9.45 -3.51 8.01
N ALA A 39 -9.13 -3.57 9.29
CA ALA A 39 -9.93 -2.91 10.33
C ALA A 39 -9.91 -1.39 10.15
N LEU A 40 -8.76 -0.82 9.82
CA LEU A 40 -8.64 0.63 9.63
C LEU A 40 -9.41 1.13 8.42
N VAL A 41 -9.47 0.37 7.31
CA VAL A 41 -10.24 0.81 6.13
C VAL A 41 -11.74 0.83 6.37
N LYS A 42 -12.21 0.11 7.37
CA LYS A 42 -13.63 0.15 7.78
C LYS A 42 -13.95 1.36 8.64
N LEU A 43 -12.95 1.89 9.35
CA LEU A 43 -13.13 3.01 10.28
C LEU A 43 -12.80 4.36 9.68
N HIS A 44 -11.94 4.38 8.67
CA HIS A 44 -11.42 5.61 8.07
C HIS A 44 -11.47 5.54 6.55
N ARG A 45 -11.49 6.70 5.93
CA ARG A 45 -11.45 6.81 4.47
C ARG A 45 -10.01 7.01 4.01
N PHE A 46 -9.58 6.23 3.03
CA PHE A 46 -8.24 6.32 2.47
C PHE A 46 -8.28 6.60 0.97
N ASP A 47 -7.32 7.38 0.50
CA ASP A 47 -7.15 7.68 -0.92
C ASP A 47 -6.21 6.69 -1.61
N LEU A 48 -5.40 5.98 -0.83
CA LEU A 48 -4.45 5.00 -1.32
C LEU A 48 -4.07 4.04 -0.19
N VAL A 49 -3.86 2.77 -0.54
CA VAL A 49 -3.31 1.77 0.38
C VAL A 49 -1.99 1.27 -0.18
N LEU A 50 -0.95 1.32 0.62
CA LEU A 50 0.35 0.72 0.31
C LEU A 50 0.43 -0.59 1.09
N MET A 51 0.47 -1.72 0.38
CA MET A 51 0.35 -3.04 0.98
C MET A 51 1.59 -3.89 0.72
N ASP A 52 2.29 -4.26 1.79
CA ASP A 52 3.35 -5.24 1.68
C ASP A 52 2.74 -6.60 1.33
N ILE A 53 3.34 -7.30 0.38
CA ILE A 53 2.90 -8.63 -0.03
C ILE A 53 3.26 -9.67 1.03
N GLN A 54 4.46 -9.55 1.60
CA GLN A 54 5.00 -10.55 2.52
C GLN A 54 4.75 -10.16 3.97
N LEU A 55 3.50 -10.36 4.41
CA LEU A 55 3.09 -10.10 5.78
C LEU A 55 2.93 -11.42 6.54
N PRO A 56 3.19 -11.43 7.86
CA PRO A 56 2.87 -12.60 8.67
C PRO A 56 1.36 -12.78 8.76
N GLY A 57 0.91 -14.04 8.84
CA GLY A 57 -0.52 -14.34 8.84
C GLY A 57 -1.14 -14.13 7.47
N MET A 58 -2.16 -13.29 7.39
CA MET A 58 -2.78 -12.94 6.10
C MET A 58 -1.79 -12.12 5.28
N ASN A 59 -1.49 -12.55 4.06
CA ASN A 59 -0.57 -11.82 3.18
C ASN A 59 -1.30 -10.71 2.42
N GLY A 60 -0.52 -9.89 1.68
CA GLY A 60 -1.08 -8.74 0.97
C GLY A 60 -2.06 -9.12 -0.13
N ILE A 61 -1.87 -10.26 -0.78
CA ILE A 61 -2.77 -10.73 -1.85
C ILE A 61 -4.13 -11.10 -1.27
N GLU A 62 -4.14 -11.80 -0.14
CA GLU A 62 -5.37 -12.16 0.56
C GLU A 62 -6.11 -10.91 1.05
N ALA A 63 -5.37 -9.93 1.57
CA ALA A 63 -5.94 -8.67 2.03
C ALA A 63 -6.57 -7.90 0.87
N LEU A 64 -5.92 -7.88 -0.29
CA LEU A 64 -6.47 -7.24 -1.47
C LEU A 64 -7.80 -7.87 -1.88
N ALA A 65 -7.88 -9.20 -1.84
CA ALA A 65 -9.13 -9.90 -2.16
C ALA A 65 -10.27 -9.44 -1.23
N CYS A 66 -9.98 -9.25 0.06
CA CYS A 66 -10.96 -8.74 1.00
C CYS A 66 -11.41 -7.31 0.66
N LEU A 67 -10.46 -6.45 0.27
CA LEU A 67 -10.78 -5.07 -0.11
C LEU A 67 -11.65 -5.03 -1.37
N ARG A 68 -11.38 -5.86 -2.36
CA ARG A 68 -12.12 -5.88 -3.61
C ARG A 68 -13.51 -6.52 -3.48
N ALA A 69 -13.70 -7.37 -2.46
CA ALA A 69 -14.97 -8.01 -2.20
C ALA A 69 -15.98 -7.08 -1.50
N ASP A 70 -15.53 -6.01 -0.88
CA ASP A 70 -16.37 -5.07 -0.14
C ASP A 70 -16.64 -3.83 -1.00
N GLU A 71 -17.90 -3.52 -1.24
CA GLU A 71 -18.31 -2.36 -2.06
C GLU A 71 -17.74 -1.05 -1.53
N ALA A 72 -17.60 -0.92 -0.22
CA ALA A 72 -17.08 0.31 0.41
C ALA A 72 -15.61 0.54 0.12
N THR A 73 -14.83 -0.51 -0.20
CA THR A 73 -13.38 -0.43 -0.34
C THR A 73 -12.84 -0.87 -1.69
N ARG A 74 -13.67 -1.46 -2.53
CA ARG A 74 -13.19 -2.08 -3.79
C ARG A 74 -12.58 -1.10 -4.78
N ASP A 75 -12.90 0.18 -4.68
CA ASP A 75 -12.40 1.21 -5.60
C ASP A 75 -11.17 1.94 -5.07
N ILE A 76 -10.72 1.64 -3.85
CA ILE A 76 -9.51 2.26 -3.29
C ILE A 76 -8.30 1.75 -4.06
N PRO A 77 -7.44 2.63 -4.59
CA PRO A 77 -6.21 2.18 -5.23
C PRO A 77 -5.30 1.47 -4.21
N VAL A 78 -4.76 0.32 -4.59
CA VAL A 78 -3.86 -0.45 -3.73
C VAL A 78 -2.57 -0.71 -4.51
N VAL A 79 -1.45 -0.25 -3.95
CA VAL A 79 -0.13 -0.46 -4.52
C VAL A 79 0.60 -1.50 -3.69
N ALA A 80 1.08 -2.55 -4.35
CA ALA A 80 1.86 -3.59 -3.69
C ALA A 80 3.29 -3.11 -3.45
N VAL A 81 3.85 -3.46 -2.29
CA VAL A 81 5.26 -3.22 -1.99
C VAL A 81 5.89 -4.58 -1.79
N THR A 82 6.93 -4.92 -2.54
CA THR A 82 7.46 -6.28 -2.55
C THR A 82 8.97 -6.32 -2.76
N ALA A 83 9.63 -7.24 -2.05
CA ALA A 83 11.05 -7.55 -2.27
C ALA A 83 11.23 -8.50 -3.46
N SER A 84 10.16 -9.12 -3.92
CA SER A 84 10.23 -10.11 -5.00
C SER A 84 10.01 -9.42 -6.35
N VAL A 85 10.98 -9.59 -7.25
CA VAL A 85 10.99 -8.89 -8.54
C VAL A 85 11.04 -9.83 -9.73
N THR A 86 10.76 -11.14 -9.52
CA THR A 86 10.70 -12.06 -10.65
C THR A 86 9.50 -11.74 -11.54
N MET A 87 9.60 -12.08 -12.82
CA MET A 87 8.47 -11.87 -13.75
C MET A 87 7.22 -12.63 -13.33
N GLN A 88 7.43 -13.82 -12.75
CA GLN A 88 6.31 -14.62 -12.26
C GLN A 88 5.59 -13.93 -11.11
N ASP A 89 6.34 -13.37 -10.17
CA ASP A 89 5.77 -12.64 -9.03
C ASP A 89 5.06 -11.37 -9.47
N GLN A 90 5.63 -10.63 -10.41
CA GLN A 90 4.99 -9.44 -10.97
C GLN A 90 3.69 -9.79 -11.68
N SER A 91 3.67 -10.90 -12.43
CA SER A 91 2.47 -11.39 -13.09
C SER A 91 1.38 -11.75 -12.07
N GLN A 92 1.77 -12.41 -10.97
CA GLN A 92 0.84 -12.78 -9.91
C GLN A 92 0.23 -11.54 -9.23
N ILE A 93 1.06 -10.54 -8.95
CA ILE A 93 0.63 -9.27 -8.35
C ILE A 93 -0.37 -8.57 -9.26
N THR A 94 -0.07 -8.49 -10.55
CA THR A 94 -0.96 -7.86 -11.52
C THR A 94 -2.29 -8.61 -11.62
N ARG A 95 -2.26 -9.94 -11.66
CA ARG A 95 -3.47 -10.76 -11.74
C ARG A 95 -4.33 -10.66 -10.48
N ALA A 96 -3.70 -10.44 -9.34
CA ALA A 96 -4.43 -10.30 -8.08
C ALA A 96 -5.28 -9.03 -8.03
N GLY A 97 -4.96 -8.02 -8.86
CA GLY A 97 -5.74 -6.80 -8.96
C GLY A 97 -5.11 -5.60 -8.28
N PHE A 98 -3.81 -5.65 -7.97
CA PHE A 98 -3.08 -4.46 -7.52
C PHE A 98 -2.97 -3.45 -8.65
N ASP A 99 -3.08 -2.18 -8.33
CA ASP A 99 -3.03 -1.11 -9.33
C ASP A 99 -1.61 -0.82 -9.81
N ALA A 100 -0.62 -1.08 -8.95
CA ALA A 100 0.79 -0.96 -9.29
C ALA A 100 1.61 -1.73 -8.25
N PHE A 101 2.92 -1.78 -8.43
CA PHE A 101 3.82 -2.33 -7.42
C PHE A 101 5.09 -1.49 -7.31
N ILE A 102 5.70 -1.55 -6.11
CA ILE A 102 6.95 -0.88 -5.80
C ILE A 102 7.90 -1.94 -5.29
N SER A 103 9.11 -2.00 -5.86
CA SER A 103 10.13 -2.95 -5.46
C SER A 103 10.91 -2.45 -4.26
N LYS A 104 11.30 -3.35 -3.37
CA LYS A 104 12.26 -3.08 -2.29
C LYS A 104 13.66 -3.43 -2.79
N PRO A 105 14.69 -2.69 -2.41
CA PRO A 105 14.67 -1.51 -1.54
C PRO A 105 13.99 -0.32 -2.21
N ILE A 106 13.29 0.48 -1.41
CA ILE A 106 12.48 1.58 -1.92
C ILE A 106 13.36 2.71 -2.45
N SER A 107 13.14 3.06 -3.73
CA SER A 107 13.72 4.26 -4.33
C SER A 107 12.78 5.42 -4.05
N VAL A 108 13.25 6.47 -3.39
CA VAL A 108 12.43 7.63 -3.02
C VAL A 108 11.77 8.23 -4.25
N LYS A 109 12.54 8.39 -5.33
CA LYS A 109 12.02 8.99 -6.57
C LYS A 109 10.88 8.17 -7.18
N GLU A 110 11.10 6.86 -7.34
CA GLU A 110 10.08 5.97 -7.92
C GLU A 110 8.85 5.88 -7.02
N PHE A 111 9.09 5.84 -5.71
CA PHE A 111 8.00 5.77 -4.73
C PHE A 111 7.10 7.01 -4.83
N VAL A 112 7.69 8.20 -4.84
CA VAL A 112 6.94 9.45 -4.93
C VAL A 112 6.20 9.54 -6.26
N GLU A 113 6.83 9.15 -7.36
CA GLU A 113 6.20 9.15 -8.68
C GLU A 113 4.98 8.22 -8.71
N THR A 114 5.11 7.02 -8.16
CA THR A 114 4.03 6.04 -8.13
C THR A 114 2.85 6.54 -7.29
N VAL A 115 3.14 7.04 -6.09
CA VAL A 115 2.10 7.55 -5.20
C VAL A 115 1.38 8.73 -5.85
N SER A 116 2.12 9.66 -6.43
CA SER A 116 1.54 10.84 -7.08
C SER A 116 0.64 10.49 -8.27
N ALA A 117 0.93 9.39 -8.96
CA ALA A 117 0.10 8.93 -10.06
C ALA A 117 -1.31 8.55 -9.61
N PHE A 118 -1.47 8.12 -8.36
CA PHE A 118 -2.78 7.68 -7.83
C PHE A 118 -3.50 8.76 -7.03
N VAL A 119 -2.76 9.57 -6.27
CA VAL A 119 -3.37 10.56 -5.38
C VAL A 119 -3.12 11.99 -5.82
N GLY A 120 -2.39 12.18 -6.90
CA GLY A 120 -2.01 13.50 -7.36
C GLY A 120 -0.90 14.11 -6.52
N LYS A 121 -0.57 15.35 -6.81
CA LYS A 121 0.43 16.07 -6.03
C LYS A 121 -0.14 16.45 -4.67
N PRO A 122 0.67 16.45 -3.62
CA PRO A 122 0.20 16.93 -2.33
C PRO A 122 -0.20 18.39 -2.40
N ALA A 123 -1.19 18.71 -1.63
CA ALA A 123 -1.71 20.07 -1.56
C ALA A 123 -0.68 21.04 -0.96
#